data_66fa842e1eaa261ff7f1cda43ca2ae2a
#
_entry.id   66fa842e1eaa261ff7f1cda43ca2ae2a
#
_cell.length_a   1.000
_cell.length_b   1.000
_cell.length_c   1.000
_cell.angle_alpha   90.00
_cell.angle_beta   90.00
_cell.angle_gamma   90.00
#
_symmetry.space_group_name_H-M   'P 1'
#
loop_
_entity.id
_entity.type
_entity.pdbx_description
1 polymer ?
#
loop_
_entity_poly.entity_id
_entity_poly.type
_entity_poly.pdbx_seq_one_letter_code
_entity_poly.pdbx_strand_id
1 'polypeptide(L)'
;KLAGIDADVERVGGRGVWQVWATTNKLAAGHERLRGAIADIVRRAAESGWVDAGRAGRWLEKLEGGRVLKEGWPKYLVRLAEGALQVRYRSTDPEGIEREAQRLRDMGLEEGRHFAVKKPKGGREGYVSILREGLERAAWLSVHGEGDRQRLAAEFVGYILQRAGEEGDAVYKKAKEIVEEGRAVGSLRLADVKGKEVDVEGRRHVVSVIGGGAQSEEGKSGRTLLRITIAAEVDGVRGDYEIAFGRYGRNNAAKGFATARADAPGGREADAERFAALIKALTGKEPGIRRRSDGRIDIVCGEGHLEGFMRYAELADAIAKWLEETGRR
;
A
#
# COMPACT_ATOMS: atom_id res chain seq x y z
N LYS A 1 -27.17 6.46 -18.36
CA LYS A 1 -26.85 6.71 -16.92
C LYS A 1 -27.88 6.10 -15.96
N LEU A 2 -29.19 6.07 -16.28
CA LEU A 2 -30.25 5.49 -15.42
C LEU A 2 -30.06 3.98 -15.13
N ALA A 3 -29.31 3.27 -15.99
CA ALA A 3 -29.07 1.83 -15.86
C ALA A 3 -27.69 1.51 -15.24
N GLY A 4 -26.95 2.51 -14.79
CA GLY A 4 -25.60 2.32 -14.24
C GLY A 4 -24.53 1.93 -15.27
N ILE A 5 -24.83 2.11 -16.57
CA ILE A 5 -23.90 1.82 -17.67
C ILE A 5 -23.73 3.03 -18.59
N ASP A 6 -22.54 3.15 -19.18
CA ASP A 6 -22.27 4.07 -20.30
C ASP A 6 -22.43 3.29 -21.61
N ALA A 7 -23.48 3.66 -22.38
CA ALA A 7 -23.67 3.14 -23.74
C ALA A 7 -22.95 4.05 -24.73
N ASP A 8 -22.40 3.44 -25.77
CA ASP A 8 -21.85 4.18 -26.89
C ASP A 8 -23.02 4.59 -27.82
N VAL A 9 -23.01 5.85 -28.25
CA VAL A 9 -24.08 6.43 -29.13
C VAL A 9 -23.40 7.01 -30.35
N GLU A 10 -23.75 6.49 -31.49
CA GLU A 10 -23.25 7.00 -32.79
C GLU A 10 -24.34 7.20 -33.80
N ARG A 11 -24.14 8.12 -34.74
CA ARG A 11 -25.05 8.38 -35.84
C ARG A 11 -24.63 7.52 -37.03
N VAL A 12 -25.47 6.59 -37.42
CA VAL A 12 -25.18 5.67 -38.51
C VAL A 12 -25.68 6.25 -39.85
N GLY A 13 -24.70 6.57 -40.71
CA GLY A 13 -24.96 6.98 -42.10
C GLY A 13 -25.89 8.20 -42.27
N GLY A 14 -26.08 8.72 -43.48
CA GLY A 14 -26.86 9.93 -43.77
C GLY A 14 -28.36 9.85 -43.53
N ARG A 15 -28.89 8.84 -42.86
CA ARG A 15 -30.34 8.59 -42.67
C ARG A 15 -30.91 9.11 -41.34
N GLY A 16 -30.13 9.82 -40.52
CA GLY A 16 -30.61 10.35 -39.24
C GLY A 16 -30.85 9.28 -38.14
N VAL A 17 -30.39 8.05 -38.34
CA VAL A 17 -30.55 6.96 -37.38
C VAL A 17 -29.45 7.03 -36.33
N TRP A 18 -29.85 6.96 -35.07
CA TRP A 18 -28.91 6.84 -33.92
C TRP A 18 -28.82 5.37 -33.52
N GLN A 19 -27.60 4.88 -33.42
CA GLN A 19 -27.32 3.55 -32.86
C GLN A 19 -26.78 3.70 -31.45
N VAL A 20 -27.41 2.97 -30.51
CA VAL A 20 -26.97 2.88 -29.12
C VAL A 20 -26.53 1.45 -28.89
N TRP A 21 -25.29 1.28 -28.45
CA TRP A 21 -24.74 -0.05 -28.16
C TRP A 21 -23.92 -0.06 -26.89
N ALA A 22 -23.84 -1.23 -26.27
CA ALA A 22 -23.00 -1.47 -25.10
C ALA A 22 -22.35 -2.85 -25.20
N THR A 23 -21.10 -2.95 -24.80
CA THR A 23 -20.42 -4.25 -24.74
C THR A 23 -20.99 -5.10 -23.62
N THR A 24 -20.86 -6.45 -23.71
CA THR A 24 -21.26 -7.37 -22.63
C THR A 24 -20.63 -7.01 -21.30
N ASN A 25 -19.39 -6.52 -21.30
CA ASN A 25 -18.72 -6.05 -20.09
C ASN A 25 -19.39 -4.81 -19.49
N LYS A 26 -19.83 -3.86 -20.31
CA LYS A 26 -20.59 -2.68 -19.85
C LYS A 26 -21.94 -3.11 -19.28
N LEU A 27 -22.63 -4.06 -19.94
CA LEU A 27 -23.90 -4.61 -19.46
C LEU A 27 -23.75 -5.39 -18.15
N ALA A 28 -22.69 -6.21 -18.01
CA ALA A 28 -22.37 -6.93 -16.80
C ALA A 28 -22.02 -6.03 -15.61
N ALA A 29 -21.60 -4.80 -15.90
CA ALA A 29 -21.34 -3.75 -14.92
C ALA A 29 -22.59 -2.95 -14.53
N GLY A 30 -23.71 -3.18 -15.17
CA GLY A 30 -24.97 -2.49 -14.92
C GLY A 30 -25.69 -2.97 -13.65
N HIS A 31 -26.77 -2.25 -13.32
CA HIS A 31 -27.61 -2.57 -12.19
C HIS A 31 -28.13 -4.02 -12.25
N GLU A 32 -28.28 -4.70 -11.12
CA GLU A 32 -28.66 -6.12 -11.02
C GLU A 32 -29.94 -6.45 -11.81
N ARG A 33 -30.98 -5.60 -11.69
CA ARG A 33 -32.23 -5.77 -12.46
C ARG A 33 -32.01 -5.72 -13.97
N LEU A 34 -31.12 -4.83 -14.46
CA LEU A 34 -30.79 -4.74 -15.87
C LEU A 34 -30.03 -5.97 -16.33
N ARG A 35 -29.07 -6.42 -15.53
CA ARG A 35 -28.29 -7.63 -15.82
C ARG A 35 -29.17 -8.86 -15.92
N GLY A 36 -30.11 -9.03 -14.97
CA GLY A 36 -31.10 -10.11 -14.98
C GLY A 36 -31.97 -10.08 -16.21
N ALA A 37 -32.53 -8.91 -16.55
CA ALA A 37 -33.36 -8.76 -17.74
C ALA A 37 -32.61 -9.08 -19.05
N ILE A 38 -31.34 -8.68 -19.15
CA ILE A 38 -30.50 -9.00 -20.31
C ILE A 38 -30.12 -10.49 -20.33
N ALA A 39 -29.83 -11.09 -19.20
CA ALA A 39 -29.57 -12.53 -19.10
C ALA A 39 -30.77 -13.35 -19.60
N ASP A 40 -32.00 -12.94 -19.24
CA ASP A 40 -33.22 -13.57 -19.72
C ASP A 40 -33.43 -13.41 -21.25
N ILE A 41 -33.05 -12.28 -21.81
CA ILE A 41 -33.05 -12.07 -23.26
C ILE A 41 -32.04 -13.00 -23.95
N VAL A 42 -30.83 -13.10 -23.39
CA VAL A 42 -29.75 -13.97 -23.91
C VAL A 42 -30.17 -15.44 -23.88
N ARG A 43 -30.79 -15.91 -22.77
CA ARG A 43 -31.30 -17.28 -22.67
C ARG A 43 -32.35 -17.56 -23.77
N ARG A 44 -33.34 -16.70 -23.89
CA ARG A 44 -34.37 -16.83 -24.94
C ARG A 44 -33.80 -16.81 -26.34
N ALA A 45 -32.83 -15.96 -26.62
CA ALA A 45 -32.14 -15.90 -27.90
C ALA A 45 -31.34 -17.19 -28.20
N ALA A 46 -30.75 -17.80 -27.20
CA ALA A 46 -30.06 -19.10 -27.34
C ALA A 46 -31.07 -20.24 -27.59
N GLU A 47 -32.16 -20.29 -26.83
CA GLU A 47 -33.25 -21.28 -27.00
C GLU A 47 -33.88 -21.19 -28.39
N SER A 48 -34.00 -19.99 -28.94
CA SER A 48 -34.53 -19.75 -30.31
C SER A 48 -33.50 -19.96 -31.42
N GLY A 49 -32.26 -20.36 -31.09
CA GLY A 49 -31.20 -20.56 -32.06
C GLY A 49 -30.62 -19.27 -32.69
N TRP A 50 -31.00 -18.08 -32.18
CA TRP A 50 -30.50 -16.78 -32.68
C TRP A 50 -29.06 -16.48 -32.22
N VAL A 51 -28.64 -17.09 -31.14
CA VAL A 51 -27.29 -16.98 -30.60
C VAL A 51 -26.73 -18.37 -30.35
N ASP A 52 -25.49 -18.59 -30.77
CA ASP A 52 -24.76 -19.84 -30.48
C ASP A 52 -24.65 -20.11 -28.97
N ALA A 53 -24.93 -21.35 -28.59
CA ALA A 53 -24.98 -21.75 -27.15
C ALA A 53 -23.69 -21.45 -26.39
N GLY A 54 -22.51 -21.66 -27.01
CA GLY A 54 -21.22 -21.35 -26.39
C GLY A 54 -20.99 -19.84 -26.20
N ARG A 55 -21.49 -19.05 -27.15
CA ARG A 55 -21.47 -17.57 -27.04
C ARG A 55 -22.43 -17.08 -25.96
N ALA A 56 -23.64 -17.63 -25.93
CA ALA A 56 -24.64 -17.33 -24.92
C ALA A 56 -24.13 -17.66 -23.51
N GLY A 57 -23.53 -18.86 -23.34
CA GLY A 57 -22.93 -19.28 -22.06
C GLY A 57 -21.90 -18.29 -21.53
N ARG A 58 -20.96 -17.84 -22.37
CA ARG A 58 -19.96 -16.83 -21.99
C ARG A 58 -20.58 -15.46 -21.63
N TRP A 59 -21.68 -15.08 -22.26
CA TRP A 59 -22.38 -13.84 -21.92
C TRP A 59 -23.15 -13.97 -20.61
N LEU A 60 -23.83 -15.10 -20.40
CA LEU A 60 -24.58 -15.38 -19.18
C LEU A 60 -23.66 -15.43 -17.97
N GLU A 61 -22.53 -16.12 -18.06
CA GLU A 61 -21.52 -16.15 -17.00
C GLU A 61 -21.11 -14.74 -16.56
N LYS A 62 -20.88 -13.82 -17.52
CA LYS A 62 -20.53 -12.42 -17.21
C LYS A 62 -21.69 -11.62 -16.63
N LEU A 63 -22.92 -11.85 -17.10
CA LEU A 63 -24.12 -11.13 -16.66
C LEU A 63 -24.57 -11.60 -15.27
N GLU A 64 -24.55 -12.90 -15.04
CA GLU A 64 -24.98 -13.54 -13.78
C GLU A 64 -23.91 -13.37 -12.67
N GLY A 65 -22.64 -13.58 -13.00
CA GLY A 65 -21.53 -13.36 -12.08
C GLY A 65 -21.43 -11.91 -11.62
N GLY A 66 -21.94 -10.99 -12.41
CA GLY A 66 -21.92 -9.54 -12.16
C GLY A 66 -20.49 -9.04 -11.98
N ARG A 67 -20.31 -7.75 -12.12
CA ARG A 67 -19.08 -7.08 -11.68
C ARG A 67 -19.49 -6.04 -10.65
N VAL A 68 -18.97 -6.18 -9.44
CA VAL A 68 -19.25 -5.18 -8.41
C VAL A 68 -18.67 -3.85 -8.86
N LEU A 69 -19.56 -2.93 -9.20
CA LEU A 69 -19.23 -1.53 -9.35
C LEU A 69 -19.83 -0.82 -8.15
N LYS A 70 -19.01 -0.16 -7.40
CA LYS A 70 -19.50 0.74 -6.36
C LYS A 70 -20.05 1.99 -7.06
N GLU A 71 -21.30 2.35 -6.76
CA GLU A 71 -21.92 3.55 -7.31
C GLU A 71 -21.03 4.78 -7.05
N GLY A 72 -20.81 5.58 -8.09
CA GLY A 72 -19.95 6.76 -8.03
C GLY A 72 -18.45 6.48 -8.11
N TRP A 73 -18.00 5.20 -8.20
CA TRP A 73 -16.59 4.85 -8.36
C TRP A 73 -16.31 4.32 -9.78
N PRO A 74 -15.16 4.66 -10.37
CA PRO A 74 -14.76 4.12 -11.65
C PRO A 74 -14.35 2.66 -11.50
N LYS A 75 -14.42 1.92 -12.61
CA LYS A 75 -14.01 0.53 -12.64
C LYS A 75 -12.48 0.41 -12.63
N TYR A 76 -11.91 0.06 -11.49
CA TYR A 76 -10.49 -0.29 -11.41
C TYR A 76 -10.22 -1.70 -11.95
N LEU A 77 -9.17 -1.81 -12.75
CA LEU A 77 -8.50 -3.08 -13.06
C LEU A 77 -7.54 -3.39 -11.92
N VAL A 78 -7.76 -4.49 -11.23
CA VAL A 78 -6.88 -4.98 -10.15
C VAL A 78 -6.37 -6.34 -10.57
N ARG A 79 -5.04 -6.52 -10.69
CA ARG A 79 -4.45 -7.80 -11.11
C ARG A 79 -3.00 -7.91 -10.65
N LEU A 80 -2.43 -9.11 -10.70
CA LEU A 80 -0.98 -9.30 -10.60
C LEU A 80 -0.33 -9.14 -11.98
N ALA A 81 0.75 -8.37 -12.04
CA ALA A 81 1.60 -8.22 -13.21
C ALA A 81 3.05 -8.37 -12.72
N GLU A 82 3.77 -9.39 -13.21
CA GLU A 82 5.16 -9.69 -12.81
C GLU A 82 5.33 -9.79 -11.28
N GLY A 83 4.35 -10.38 -10.60
CA GLY A 83 4.34 -10.52 -9.12
C GLY A 83 3.95 -9.27 -8.34
N ALA A 84 3.79 -8.12 -8.99
CA ALA A 84 3.34 -6.88 -8.37
C ALA A 84 1.83 -6.66 -8.54
N LEU A 85 1.18 -6.08 -7.51
CA LEU A 85 -0.21 -5.66 -7.62
C LEU A 85 -0.31 -4.43 -8.52
N GLN A 86 -1.12 -4.53 -9.57
CA GLN A 86 -1.46 -3.42 -10.46
C GLN A 86 -2.90 -2.99 -10.20
N VAL A 87 -3.09 -1.74 -9.78
CA VAL A 87 -4.40 -1.10 -9.58
C VAL A 87 -4.49 0.07 -10.55
N ARG A 88 -5.39 -0.02 -11.54
CA ARG A 88 -5.44 0.98 -12.62
C ARG A 88 -6.87 1.26 -13.09
N TYR A 89 -7.22 2.53 -13.19
CA TYR A 89 -8.38 3.01 -13.94
C TYR A 89 -7.95 3.45 -15.34
N ARG A 90 -8.71 3.08 -16.38
CA ARG A 90 -8.44 3.47 -17.78
C ARG A 90 -9.68 4.10 -18.39
N SER A 91 -9.49 5.14 -19.19
CA SER A 91 -10.55 5.80 -19.92
C SER A 91 -10.01 6.52 -21.17
N THR A 92 -10.84 6.63 -22.19
CA THR A 92 -10.62 7.54 -23.33
C THR A 92 -11.15 8.95 -23.04
N ASP A 93 -11.96 9.10 -21.97
CA ASP A 93 -12.50 10.38 -21.51
C ASP A 93 -11.47 11.11 -20.63
N PRO A 94 -10.92 12.28 -21.10
CA PRO A 94 -9.97 13.06 -20.32
C PRO A 94 -10.55 13.59 -19.00
N GLU A 95 -11.85 13.95 -18.99
CA GLU A 95 -12.52 14.45 -17.79
C GLU A 95 -12.71 13.34 -16.75
N GLY A 96 -12.98 12.11 -17.21
CA GLY A 96 -13.04 10.94 -16.33
C GLY A 96 -11.70 10.64 -15.64
N ILE A 97 -10.59 10.77 -16.38
CA ILE A 97 -9.23 10.64 -15.82
C ILE A 97 -8.96 11.72 -14.79
N GLU A 98 -9.29 12.98 -15.10
CA GLU A 98 -9.04 14.11 -14.18
C GLU A 98 -9.95 14.04 -12.94
N ARG A 99 -11.23 13.70 -13.08
CA ARG A 99 -12.12 13.50 -11.93
C ARG A 99 -11.59 12.45 -10.96
N GLU A 100 -11.03 11.35 -11.47
CA GLU A 100 -10.48 10.31 -10.62
C GLU A 100 -9.16 10.75 -9.97
N ALA A 101 -8.29 11.44 -10.71
CA ALA A 101 -7.08 12.02 -10.15
C ALA A 101 -7.41 13.02 -9.03
N GLN A 102 -8.45 13.87 -9.23
CA GLN A 102 -8.90 14.82 -8.21
C GLN A 102 -9.45 14.10 -6.96
N ARG A 103 -10.25 13.03 -7.14
CA ARG A 103 -10.74 12.22 -6.01
C ARG A 103 -9.60 11.66 -5.15
N LEU A 104 -8.51 11.18 -5.79
CA LEU A 104 -7.34 10.71 -5.06
C LEU A 104 -6.62 11.83 -4.31
N ARG A 105 -6.51 13.01 -4.90
CA ARG A 105 -5.97 14.20 -4.22
C ARG A 105 -6.85 14.62 -3.03
N ASP A 106 -8.18 14.62 -3.20
CA ASP A 106 -9.14 14.93 -2.12
C ASP A 106 -9.05 13.93 -0.97
N MET A 107 -8.72 12.67 -1.26
CA MET A 107 -8.41 11.65 -0.28
C MET A 107 -7.08 11.93 0.46
N GLY A 108 -6.20 12.77 -0.07
CA GLY A 108 -4.88 13.06 0.50
C GLY A 108 -3.74 12.24 -0.12
N LEU A 109 -3.94 11.73 -1.33
CA LEU A 109 -2.88 11.10 -2.10
C LEU A 109 -2.21 12.12 -3.04
N GLU A 110 -0.92 11.93 -3.31
CA GLU A 110 -0.08 12.82 -4.11
C GLU A 110 0.23 12.19 -5.47
N GLU A 111 0.02 12.96 -6.54
CA GLU A 111 0.41 12.55 -7.88
C GLU A 111 1.94 12.49 -8.02
N GLY A 112 2.44 11.49 -8.73
CA GLY A 112 3.87 11.24 -8.91
C GLY A 112 4.48 10.37 -7.82
N ARG A 113 3.87 10.30 -6.63
CA ARG A 113 4.30 9.49 -5.49
C ARG A 113 3.35 8.33 -5.19
N HIS A 114 2.08 8.63 -4.97
CA HIS A 114 1.06 7.67 -4.57
C HIS A 114 0.29 7.14 -5.78
N PHE A 115 0.17 7.92 -6.83
CA PHE A 115 -0.44 7.53 -8.09
C PHE A 115 0.17 8.26 -9.27
N ALA A 116 0.03 7.68 -10.44
CA ALA A 116 0.49 8.27 -11.70
C ALA A 116 -0.69 8.47 -12.65
N VAL A 117 -0.68 9.59 -13.37
CA VAL A 117 -1.70 9.95 -14.35
C VAL A 117 -1.08 9.99 -15.74
N LYS A 118 -1.76 9.35 -16.70
CA LYS A 118 -1.49 9.50 -18.13
C LYS A 118 -2.76 9.94 -18.83
N LYS A 119 -2.73 11.12 -19.45
CA LYS A 119 -3.89 11.65 -20.21
C LYS A 119 -4.10 10.86 -21.52
N PRO A 120 -5.36 10.68 -21.96
CA PRO A 120 -5.66 10.10 -23.26
C PRO A 120 -5.09 10.98 -24.37
N LYS A 121 -4.57 10.35 -25.44
CA LYS A 121 -4.02 11.07 -26.61
C LYS A 121 -4.22 10.27 -27.88
N GLY A 122 -4.75 10.94 -28.94
CA GLY A 122 -4.85 10.33 -30.27
C GLY A 122 -5.71 9.07 -30.30
N GLY A 123 -6.86 9.05 -29.62
CA GLY A 123 -7.75 7.89 -29.53
C GLY A 123 -7.27 6.75 -28.62
N ARG A 124 -6.10 6.91 -27.99
CA ARG A 124 -5.57 5.93 -27.01
C ARG A 124 -6.05 6.27 -25.60
N GLU A 125 -6.36 5.23 -24.83
CA GLU A 125 -6.75 5.36 -23.43
C GLU A 125 -5.65 6.05 -22.59
N GLY A 126 -6.08 6.95 -21.70
CA GLY A 126 -5.33 7.39 -20.54
C GLY A 126 -5.54 6.44 -19.36
N TYR A 127 -4.85 6.71 -18.28
CA TYR A 127 -5.03 5.94 -17.04
C TYR A 127 -4.66 6.74 -15.80
N VAL A 128 -5.25 6.32 -14.68
CA VAL A 128 -4.77 6.59 -13.33
C VAL A 128 -4.28 5.27 -12.75
N SER A 129 -3.02 5.20 -12.35
CA SER A 129 -2.39 3.99 -11.79
C SER A 129 -2.01 4.24 -10.34
N ILE A 130 -2.60 3.48 -9.41
CA ILE A 130 -2.26 3.55 -8.00
C ILE A 130 -0.96 2.75 -7.79
N LEU A 131 0.00 3.37 -7.15
CA LEU A 131 1.26 2.74 -6.78
C LEU A 131 1.09 1.98 -5.45
N ARG A 132 2.05 1.11 -5.10
CA ARG A 132 2.04 0.40 -3.83
C ARG A 132 1.92 1.36 -2.64
N GLU A 133 2.80 2.39 -2.59
CA GLU A 133 2.78 3.43 -1.56
C GLU A 133 1.43 4.16 -1.49
N GLY A 134 0.75 4.33 -2.62
CA GLY A 134 -0.58 4.94 -2.68
C GLY A 134 -1.66 4.08 -2.03
N LEU A 135 -1.61 2.76 -2.22
CA LEU A 135 -2.55 1.85 -1.57
C LEU A 135 -2.26 1.73 -0.07
N GLU A 136 -0.99 1.69 0.34
CA GLU A 136 -0.55 1.73 1.74
C GLU A 136 -1.00 3.03 2.42
N ARG A 137 -0.82 4.19 1.76
CA ARG A 137 -1.27 5.49 2.29
C ARG A 137 -2.79 5.58 2.42
N ALA A 138 -3.54 5.11 1.42
CA ALA A 138 -5.00 5.03 1.51
C ALA A 138 -5.45 4.12 2.66
N ALA A 139 -4.77 2.98 2.85
CA ALA A 139 -5.03 2.06 3.94
C ALA A 139 -4.76 2.71 5.31
N TRP A 140 -3.68 3.45 5.46
CA TRP A 140 -3.39 4.24 6.65
C TRP A 140 -4.47 5.30 6.91
N LEU A 141 -4.81 6.10 5.89
CA LEU A 141 -5.86 7.13 5.99
C LEU A 141 -7.23 6.54 6.36
N SER A 142 -7.51 5.30 5.95
CA SER A 142 -8.77 4.62 6.28
C SER A 142 -8.96 4.35 7.78
N VAL A 143 -7.86 4.36 8.56
CA VAL A 143 -7.84 4.10 10.00
C VAL A 143 -7.49 5.34 10.80
N HIS A 144 -6.48 6.09 10.35
CA HIS A 144 -5.87 7.22 11.05
C HIS A 144 -6.24 8.60 10.47
N GLY A 145 -6.94 8.64 9.33
CA GLY A 145 -7.42 9.88 8.74
C GLY A 145 -8.56 10.48 9.55
N GLU A 146 -9.00 11.68 9.14
CA GLU A 146 -10.10 12.39 9.77
C GLU A 146 -11.15 12.81 8.75
N GLY A 147 -12.42 12.84 9.19
CA GLY A 147 -13.55 13.37 8.42
C GLY A 147 -13.75 12.67 7.07
N ASP A 148 -13.96 13.48 6.03
CA ASP A 148 -14.23 12.97 4.67
C ASP A 148 -13.06 12.23 4.06
N ARG A 149 -11.82 12.57 4.40
CA ARG A 149 -10.62 11.86 3.91
C ARG A 149 -10.59 10.43 4.42
N GLN A 150 -10.84 10.21 5.70
CA GLN A 150 -10.93 8.87 6.29
C GLN A 150 -12.03 8.05 5.62
N ARG A 151 -13.22 8.63 5.47
CA ARG A 151 -14.36 7.97 4.84
C ARG A 151 -14.05 7.58 3.39
N LEU A 152 -13.53 8.50 2.57
CA LEU A 152 -13.15 8.24 1.18
C LEU A 152 -12.07 7.16 1.09
N ALA A 153 -11.05 7.20 1.95
CA ALA A 153 -9.99 6.21 2.00
C ALA A 153 -10.52 4.81 2.39
N ALA A 154 -11.40 4.73 3.40
CA ALA A 154 -12.01 3.47 3.81
C ALA A 154 -12.87 2.87 2.69
N GLU A 155 -13.64 3.71 2.00
CA GLU A 155 -14.43 3.31 0.86
C GLU A 155 -13.57 2.84 -0.32
N PHE A 156 -12.50 3.55 -0.63
CA PHE A 156 -11.55 3.18 -1.68
C PHE A 156 -10.88 1.84 -1.40
N VAL A 157 -10.30 1.67 -0.21
CA VAL A 157 -9.62 0.44 0.19
C VAL A 157 -10.58 -0.76 0.15
N GLY A 158 -11.80 -0.60 0.70
CA GLY A 158 -12.83 -1.64 0.65
C GLY A 158 -13.18 -2.03 -0.78
N TYR A 159 -13.33 -1.05 -1.68
CA TYR A 159 -13.61 -1.28 -3.09
C TYR A 159 -12.45 -2.00 -3.80
N ILE A 160 -11.19 -1.60 -3.57
CA ILE A 160 -10.03 -2.28 -4.17
C ILE A 160 -9.90 -3.73 -3.69
N LEU A 161 -10.11 -4.01 -2.39
CA LEU A 161 -10.10 -5.37 -1.86
C LEU A 161 -11.21 -6.24 -2.47
N GLN A 162 -12.41 -5.68 -2.63
CA GLN A 162 -13.52 -6.36 -3.29
C GLN A 162 -13.19 -6.69 -4.75
N ARG A 163 -12.65 -5.72 -5.49
CA ARG A 163 -12.19 -5.91 -6.88
C ARG A 163 -11.08 -6.97 -6.98
N ALA A 164 -10.15 -6.98 -6.01
CA ALA A 164 -9.09 -7.98 -5.95
C ALA A 164 -9.65 -9.39 -5.73
N GLY A 165 -10.69 -9.53 -4.90
CA GLY A 165 -11.37 -10.81 -4.66
C GLY A 165 -12.05 -11.37 -5.91
N GLU A 166 -12.62 -10.51 -6.76
CA GLU A 166 -13.22 -10.92 -8.03
C GLU A 166 -12.19 -11.44 -9.08
N GLU A 167 -10.94 -11.02 -8.97
CA GLU A 167 -9.88 -11.42 -9.89
C GLU A 167 -9.12 -12.69 -9.38
N GLY A 168 -9.41 -13.14 -8.16
CA GLY A 168 -8.94 -14.41 -7.59
C GLY A 168 -8.11 -14.28 -6.31
N ASP A 169 -7.93 -15.42 -5.61
CA ASP A 169 -7.34 -15.49 -4.28
C ASP A 169 -5.93 -14.90 -4.19
N ALA A 170 -5.08 -15.13 -5.19
CA ALA A 170 -3.71 -14.61 -5.20
C ALA A 170 -3.68 -13.07 -5.28
N VAL A 171 -4.58 -12.47 -6.07
CA VAL A 171 -4.72 -11.01 -6.20
C VAL A 171 -5.23 -10.43 -4.89
N TYR A 172 -6.27 -11.05 -4.31
CA TYR A 172 -6.84 -10.64 -3.03
C TYR A 172 -5.82 -10.70 -1.90
N LYS A 173 -5.07 -11.81 -1.79
CA LYS A 173 -4.03 -11.99 -0.77
C LYS A 173 -2.98 -10.89 -0.86
N LYS A 174 -2.52 -10.56 -2.08
CA LYS A 174 -1.52 -9.50 -2.29
C LYS A 174 -2.06 -8.10 -1.98
N ALA A 175 -3.30 -7.80 -2.38
CA ALA A 175 -3.95 -6.53 -2.04
C ALA A 175 -4.15 -6.39 -0.52
N LYS A 176 -4.60 -7.47 0.14
CA LYS A 176 -4.80 -7.51 1.59
C LYS A 176 -3.49 -7.30 2.35
N GLU A 177 -2.40 -7.95 1.94
CA GLU A 177 -1.06 -7.76 2.51
C GLU A 177 -0.65 -6.27 2.52
N ILE A 178 -0.76 -5.59 1.38
CA ILE A 178 -0.40 -4.16 1.25
C ILE A 178 -1.30 -3.28 2.13
N VAL A 179 -2.59 -3.58 2.18
CA VAL A 179 -3.56 -2.85 3.03
C VAL A 179 -3.27 -3.04 4.51
N GLU A 180 -2.95 -4.25 4.95
CA GLU A 180 -2.61 -4.54 6.35
C GLU A 180 -1.29 -3.86 6.75
N GLU A 181 -0.29 -3.85 5.89
CA GLU A 181 0.95 -3.11 6.10
C GLU A 181 0.69 -1.61 6.28
N GLY A 182 -0.09 -1.00 5.39
CA GLY A 182 -0.45 0.41 5.50
C GLY A 182 -1.22 0.75 6.79
N ARG A 183 -2.18 -0.09 7.19
CA ARG A 183 -2.95 0.10 8.44
C ARG A 183 -2.11 -0.07 9.71
N ALA A 184 -1.04 -0.87 9.63
CA ALA A 184 -0.17 -1.13 10.77
C ALA A 184 0.73 0.05 11.15
N VAL A 185 0.93 1.02 10.25
CA VAL A 185 1.76 2.21 10.50
C VAL A 185 1.17 3.02 11.66
N GLY A 186 1.96 3.29 12.70
CA GLY A 186 1.54 4.04 13.89
C GLY A 186 0.47 3.37 14.76
N SER A 187 0.22 2.06 14.57
CA SER A 187 -0.83 1.34 15.32
C SER A 187 -0.39 0.85 16.71
N LEU A 188 0.92 0.80 16.96
CA LEU A 188 1.51 0.34 18.22
C LEU A 188 2.05 1.52 19.04
N ARG A 189 2.22 1.30 20.33
CA ARG A 189 2.90 2.21 21.24
C ARG A 189 4.20 1.59 21.74
N LEU A 190 5.27 2.38 21.83
CA LEU A 190 6.53 1.91 22.39
C LEU A 190 6.37 1.40 23.81
N ALA A 191 5.55 2.08 24.62
CA ALA A 191 5.28 1.72 26.01
C ALA A 191 4.56 0.37 26.19
N ASP A 192 3.97 -0.20 25.14
CA ASP A 192 3.30 -1.51 25.18
C ASP A 192 4.31 -2.68 25.07
N VAL A 193 5.56 -2.40 24.69
CA VAL A 193 6.63 -3.40 24.65
C VAL A 193 7.21 -3.57 26.06
N LYS A 194 6.60 -4.47 26.85
CA LYS A 194 7.00 -4.77 28.24
C LYS A 194 7.26 -6.26 28.41
N GLY A 195 8.44 -6.62 28.91
CA GLY A 195 8.82 -7.99 29.19
C GLY A 195 8.80 -8.90 27.93
N LYS A 196 9.03 -8.33 26.76
CA LYS A 196 9.00 -9.08 25.50
C LYS A 196 10.27 -9.94 25.40
N GLU A 197 10.07 -11.25 25.30
CA GLU A 197 11.17 -12.21 25.09
C GLU A 197 11.53 -12.28 23.62
N VAL A 198 12.83 -12.25 23.32
CA VAL A 198 13.39 -12.42 21.97
C VAL A 198 14.69 -13.21 22.05
N ASP A 199 14.96 -14.02 21.02
CA ASP A 199 16.23 -14.74 20.90
C ASP A 199 17.13 -14.00 19.91
N VAL A 200 18.38 -13.74 20.30
CA VAL A 200 19.43 -13.17 19.44
C VAL A 200 20.67 -14.03 19.56
N GLU A 201 21.24 -14.46 18.44
CA GLU A 201 22.41 -15.35 18.37
C GLU A 201 22.30 -16.57 19.34
N GLY A 202 21.06 -17.11 19.52
CA GLY A 202 20.79 -18.27 20.36
C GLY A 202 20.68 -17.97 21.87
N ARG A 203 20.66 -16.70 22.27
CA ARG A 203 20.44 -16.26 23.64
C ARG A 203 19.10 -15.57 23.78
N ARG A 204 18.39 -15.87 24.87
CA ARG A 204 17.11 -15.25 25.20
C ARG A 204 17.36 -13.94 25.93
N HIS A 205 16.67 -12.90 25.50
CA HIS A 205 16.67 -11.56 26.08
C HIS A 205 15.26 -11.12 26.44
N VAL A 206 15.14 -10.31 27.49
CA VAL A 206 13.88 -9.72 27.93
C VAL A 206 13.94 -8.21 27.74
N VAL A 207 13.03 -7.67 26.93
CA VAL A 207 13.02 -6.27 26.51
C VAL A 207 11.79 -5.55 27.05
N SER A 208 12.00 -4.42 27.72
CA SER A 208 10.96 -3.48 28.11
C SER A 208 11.31 -2.08 27.64
N VAL A 209 10.44 -1.46 26.84
CA VAL A 209 10.66 -0.10 26.34
C VAL A 209 10.06 0.91 27.31
N ILE A 210 10.82 1.94 27.63
CA ILE A 210 10.43 3.04 28.51
C ILE A 210 9.80 4.18 27.69
N GLY A 211 10.39 4.46 26.52
CA GLY A 211 9.93 5.48 25.60
C GLY A 211 10.92 5.69 24.46
N GLY A 212 10.65 6.65 23.60
CA GLY A 212 11.54 6.97 22.49
C GLY A 212 10.94 8.00 21.55
N GLY A 213 11.69 8.32 20.50
CA GLY A 213 11.29 9.26 19.48
C GLY A 213 12.21 9.18 18.27
N ALA A 214 11.81 9.87 17.22
CA ALA A 214 12.59 10.00 16.01
C ALA A 214 12.60 11.45 15.54
N GLN A 215 13.73 11.88 14.95
CA GLN A 215 13.87 13.22 14.39
C GLN A 215 14.81 13.22 13.18
N SER A 216 14.53 14.11 12.21
CA SER A 216 15.45 14.39 11.12
C SER A 216 16.51 15.39 11.57
N GLU A 217 17.75 15.16 11.18
CA GLU A 217 18.87 16.07 11.43
C GLU A 217 19.78 16.17 10.21
N GLU A 218 20.50 17.27 10.10
CA GLU A 218 21.53 17.42 9.08
C GLU A 218 22.83 16.77 9.58
N GLY A 219 23.30 15.76 8.86
CA GLY A 219 24.57 15.10 9.15
C GLY A 219 25.77 15.95 8.70
N LYS A 220 26.97 15.66 9.22
CA LYS A 220 28.23 16.36 8.91
C LYS A 220 28.56 16.47 7.41
N SER A 221 27.97 15.64 6.57
CA SER A 221 28.13 15.63 5.11
C SER A 221 27.03 16.38 4.35
N GLY A 222 26.19 17.16 5.03
CA GLY A 222 25.02 17.83 4.43
C GLY A 222 23.89 16.85 4.04
N ARG A 223 23.93 15.60 4.50
CA ARG A 223 22.87 14.62 4.25
C ARG A 223 21.85 14.67 5.37
N THR A 224 20.58 14.60 5.03
CA THR A 224 19.51 14.45 6.01
C THR A 224 19.53 13.02 6.58
N LEU A 225 19.75 12.90 7.87
CA LEU A 225 19.71 11.65 8.62
C LEU A 225 18.41 11.59 9.43
N LEU A 226 17.93 10.38 9.67
CA LEU A 226 16.87 10.11 10.63
C LEU A 226 17.52 9.48 11.87
N ARG A 227 17.42 10.14 12.99
CA ARG A 227 17.88 9.62 14.30
C ARG A 227 16.69 9.06 15.06
N ILE A 228 16.77 7.79 15.45
CA ILE A 228 15.79 7.13 16.31
C ILE A 228 16.48 6.86 17.65
N THR A 229 15.88 7.31 18.74
CA THR A 229 16.37 7.09 20.10
C THR A 229 15.32 6.35 20.90
N ILE A 230 15.68 5.24 21.54
CA ILE A 230 14.81 4.39 22.34
C ILE A 230 15.43 4.23 23.74
N ALA A 231 14.69 4.67 24.75
CA ALA A 231 15.00 4.36 26.14
C ALA A 231 14.39 3.00 26.47
N ALA A 232 15.20 2.03 26.89
CA ALA A 232 14.75 0.68 27.18
C ALA A 232 15.54 0.03 28.31
N GLU A 233 14.94 -0.99 28.91
CA GLU A 233 15.58 -1.95 29.81
C GLU A 233 15.66 -3.29 29.08
N VAL A 234 16.88 -3.82 28.93
CA VAL A 234 17.15 -5.12 28.32
C VAL A 234 17.94 -5.95 29.30
N ASP A 235 17.40 -7.11 29.70
CA ASP A 235 18.00 -8.00 30.74
C ASP A 235 18.30 -7.27 32.06
N GLY A 236 17.40 -6.37 32.48
CA GLY A 236 17.56 -5.56 33.68
C GLY A 236 18.54 -4.38 33.55
N VAL A 237 19.18 -4.19 32.39
CA VAL A 237 20.08 -3.07 32.11
C VAL A 237 19.33 -1.96 31.36
N ARG A 238 19.23 -0.79 32.01
CA ARG A 238 18.63 0.41 31.38
C ARG A 238 19.66 1.15 30.54
N GLY A 239 19.20 1.65 29.38
CA GLY A 239 20.02 2.45 28.50
C GLY A 239 19.21 3.18 27.42
N ASP A 240 19.85 4.20 26.85
CA ASP A 240 19.37 4.88 25.66
C ASP A 240 20.11 4.30 24.45
N TYR A 241 19.33 3.82 23.49
CA TYR A 241 19.82 3.20 22.27
C TYR A 241 19.51 4.11 21.09
N GLU A 242 20.55 4.48 20.37
CA GLU A 242 20.44 5.43 19.27
C GLU A 242 20.90 4.80 17.96
N ILE A 243 20.08 4.94 16.91
CA ILE A 243 20.41 4.52 15.56
C ILE A 243 20.15 5.64 14.56
N ALA A 244 21.09 5.91 13.65
CA ALA A 244 20.97 6.91 12.62
C ALA A 244 20.80 6.25 11.25
N PHE A 245 19.67 6.53 10.58
CA PHE A 245 19.40 6.10 9.22
C PHE A 245 19.81 7.18 8.22
N GLY A 246 20.38 6.73 7.10
CA GLY A 246 20.70 7.57 5.94
C GLY A 246 20.42 6.82 4.64
N ARG A 247 20.58 7.52 3.51
CA ARG A 247 20.48 6.93 2.17
C ARG A 247 21.86 6.56 1.65
N TYR A 248 22.03 5.31 1.20
CA TYR A 248 23.33 4.77 0.80
C TYR A 248 23.26 3.93 -0.47
N GLY A 249 24.38 3.93 -1.20
CA GLY A 249 24.57 3.12 -2.40
C GLY A 249 23.84 3.67 -3.63
N ARG A 250 24.00 2.96 -4.76
CA ARG A 250 23.42 3.35 -6.06
C ARG A 250 21.90 3.29 -6.06
N ASN A 251 21.32 2.43 -5.23
CA ASN A 251 19.87 2.24 -5.12
C ASN A 251 19.21 3.18 -4.11
N ASN A 252 19.97 4.13 -3.53
CA ASN A 252 19.47 5.07 -2.53
C ASN A 252 18.74 4.37 -1.36
N ALA A 253 19.23 3.17 -0.95
CA ALA A 253 18.59 2.36 0.07
C ALA A 253 18.73 2.98 1.47
N ALA A 254 17.68 2.90 2.28
CA ALA A 254 17.74 3.30 3.68
C ALA A 254 18.56 2.29 4.49
N LYS A 255 19.62 2.76 5.16
CA LYS A 255 20.43 1.96 6.08
C LYS A 255 20.65 2.71 7.37
N GLY A 256 20.44 2.01 8.48
CA GLY A 256 20.70 2.51 9.83
C GLY A 256 22.00 1.95 10.39
N PHE A 257 22.74 2.79 11.10
CA PHE A 257 23.98 2.41 11.77
C PHE A 257 23.97 2.91 13.20
N ALA A 258 24.42 2.02 14.10
CA ALA A 258 24.74 2.32 15.48
C ALA A 258 26.06 1.64 15.85
N THR A 259 26.71 2.10 16.92
CA THR A 259 27.94 1.51 17.43
C THR A 259 27.75 1.13 18.90
N ALA A 260 28.08 -0.10 19.25
CA ALA A 260 28.01 -0.57 20.64
C ALA A 260 28.99 0.18 21.54
N ARG A 261 28.53 0.54 22.75
CA ARG A 261 29.26 1.35 23.70
C ARG A 261 30.27 0.51 24.48
N ALA A 262 31.48 1.04 24.64
CA ALA A 262 32.54 0.35 25.37
C ALA A 262 32.38 0.40 26.91
N ASP A 263 31.72 1.45 27.37
CA ASP A 263 31.47 1.76 28.78
C ASP A 263 30.14 1.19 29.29
N ALA A 264 29.37 0.52 28.42
CA ALA A 264 28.12 -0.13 28.82
C ALA A 264 28.39 -1.34 29.74
N PRO A 265 27.45 -1.68 30.64
CA PRO A 265 27.56 -2.85 31.49
C PRO A 265 27.82 -4.14 30.69
N GLY A 266 28.89 -4.85 30.98
CA GLY A 266 29.34 -6.04 30.25
C GLY A 266 30.14 -5.74 28.97
N GLY A 267 30.43 -4.46 28.69
CA GLY A 267 31.24 -4.05 27.55
C GLY A 267 30.48 -4.08 26.21
N ARG A 268 31.25 -3.92 25.11
CA ARG A 268 30.67 -3.76 23.73
C ARG A 268 29.88 -4.96 23.25
N GLU A 269 30.32 -6.19 23.52
CA GLU A 269 29.58 -7.38 23.07
C GLU A 269 28.20 -7.44 23.72
N ALA A 270 28.14 -7.27 25.04
CA ALA A 270 26.89 -7.28 25.76
C ALA A 270 25.95 -6.09 25.35
N ASP A 271 26.55 -4.92 25.05
CA ASP A 271 25.77 -3.78 24.56
C ASP A 271 25.21 -4.04 23.14
N ALA A 272 26.00 -4.66 22.25
CA ALA A 272 25.57 -5.04 20.91
C ALA A 272 24.46 -6.07 20.96
N GLU A 273 24.56 -7.11 21.80
CA GLU A 273 23.51 -8.12 21.98
C GLU A 273 22.21 -7.50 22.50
N ARG A 274 22.26 -6.63 23.51
CA ARG A 274 21.10 -5.90 24.03
C ARG A 274 20.46 -5.00 22.98
N PHE A 275 21.29 -4.27 22.20
CA PHE A 275 20.77 -3.43 21.15
C PHE A 275 20.11 -4.25 20.04
N ALA A 276 20.71 -5.38 19.64
CA ALA A 276 20.12 -6.28 18.67
C ALA A 276 18.79 -6.86 19.17
N ALA A 277 18.71 -7.25 20.45
CA ALA A 277 17.49 -7.72 21.08
C ALA A 277 16.40 -6.65 21.08
N LEU A 278 16.74 -5.40 21.39
CA LEU A 278 15.80 -4.27 21.32
C LEU A 278 15.26 -4.07 19.90
N ILE A 279 16.13 -4.03 18.88
CA ILE A 279 15.71 -3.88 17.48
C ILE A 279 14.80 -5.03 17.06
N LYS A 280 15.18 -6.28 17.37
CA LYS A 280 14.37 -7.46 17.06
C LYS A 280 13.02 -7.44 17.78
N ALA A 281 12.98 -7.02 19.04
CA ALA A 281 11.75 -6.86 19.78
C ALA A 281 10.80 -5.84 19.13
N LEU A 282 11.32 -4.72 18.67
CA LEU A 282 10.53 -3.67 18.05
C LEU A 282 10.12 -4.01 16.60
N THR A 283 11.04 -4.54 15.80
CA THR A 283 10.84 -4.68 14.36
C THR A 283 10.49 -6.09 13.90
N GLY A 284 10.68 -7.10 14.77
CA GLY A 284 10.57 -8.52 14.42
C GLY A 284 11.73 -9.04 13.57
N LYS A 285 12.72 -8.19 13.24
CA LYS A 285 13.88 -8.52 12.39
C LYS A 285 15.17 -8.35 13.16
N GLU A 286 16.09 -9.29 12.99
CA GLU A 286 17.40 -9.25 13.62
C GLU A 286 18.33 -8.33 12.82
N PRO A 287 19.01 -7.35 13.46
CA PRO A 287 19.96 -6.49 12.77
C PRO A 287 21.28 -7.24 12.50
N GLY A 288 22.05 -6.75 11.54
CA GLY A 288 23.39 -7.27 11.31
C GLY A 288 24.36 -6.74 12.35
N ILE A 289 25.16 -7.62 12.97
CA ILE A 289 26.25 -7.25 13.88
C ILE A 289 27.56 -7.38 13.13
N ARG A 290 28.35 -6.31 13.06
CA ARG A 290 29.65 -6.26 12.37
C ARG A 290 30.77 -5.94 13.36
N ARG A 291 31.60 -6.93 13.66
CA ARG A 291 32.79 -6.78 14.48
C ARG A 291 33.95 -6.30 13.59
N ARG A 292 34.51 -5.12 13.91
CA ARG A 292 35.62 -4.52 13.19
C ARG A 292 36.97 -4.90 13.81
N SER A 293 38.02 -4.85 12.99
CA SER A 293 39.41 -5.14 13.41
C SER A 293 39.93 -4.19 14.49
N ASP A 294 39.38 -2.98 14.60
CA ASP A 294 39.70 -1.98 15.63
C ASP A 294 38.93 -2.16 16.94
N GLY A 295 38.18 -3.28 17.06
CA GLY A 295 37.39 -3.62 18.23
C GLY A 295 36.06 -2.88 18.34
N ARG A 296 35.65 -2.09 17.37
CA ARG A 296 34.30 -1.54 17.28
C ARG A 296 33.30 -2.61 16.81
N ILE A 297 32.09 -2.48 17.32
CA ILE A 297 30.98 -3.35 16.91
C ILE A 297 29.86 -2.43 16.37
N ASP A 298 29.56 -2.58 15.09
CA ASP A 298 28.50 -1.83 14.46
C ASP A 298 27.24 -2.68 14.36
N ILE A 299 26.10 -2.10 14.67
CA ILE A 299 24.76 -2.62 14.46
C ILE A 299 24.21 -2.03 13.16
N VAL A 300 23.74 -2.87 12.24
CA VAL A 300 23.35 -2.46 10.90
C VAL A 300 21.89 -2.84 10.64
N CYS A 301 21.06 -1.85 10.34
CA CYS A 301 19.66 -2.00 9.97
C CYS A 301 19.43 -1.67 8.50
N GLY A 302 18.43 -2.29 7.88
CA GLY A 302 17.97 -1.99 6.52
C GLY A 302 16.55 -1.45 6.51
N GLU A 303 15.99 -1.31 5.31
CA GLU A 303 14.63 -0.81 5.08
C GLU A 303 13.57 -1.57 5.87
N GLY A 304 13.66 -2.90 5.94
CA GLY A 304 12.70 -3.69 6.69
C GLY A 304 12.70 -3.49 8.21
N HIS A 305 13.79 -2.96 8.79
CA HIS A 305 13.79 -2.53 10.20
C HIS A 305 13.07 -1.17 10.31
N LEU A 306 13.29 -0.28 9.34
CA LEU A 306 12.62 1.02 9.31
C LEU A 306 11.10 0.86 9.20
N GLU A 307 10.62 -0.07 8.35
CA GLU A 307 9.21 -0.47 8.28
C GLU A 307 8.66 -0.96 9.63
N GLY A 308 9.47 -1.76 10.35
CA GLY A 308 9.11 -2.23 11.69
C GLY A 308 8.98 -1.09 12.71
N PHE A 309 9.88 -0.12 12.68
CA PHE A 309 9.82 1.08 13.52
C PHE A 309 8.62 1.98 13.18
N MET A 310 8.22 2.08 11.91
CA MET A 310 7.03 2.85 11.50
C MET A 310 5.72 2.35 12.11
N ARG A 311 5.68 1.15 12.65
CA ARG A 311 4.49 0.63 13.35
C ARG A 311 4.20 1.34 14.68
N TYR A 312 5.17 2.06 15.25
CA TYR A 312 5.04 2.77 16.52
C TYR A 312 4.66 4.23 16.30
N ALA A 313 3.58 4.67 16.97
CA ALA A 313 3.02 6.02 16.81
C ALA A 313 4.05 7.11 17.10
N GLU A 314 4.94 6.88 18.11
CA GLU A 314 5.96 7.83 18.52
C GLU A 314 7.08 8.03 17.48
N LEU A 315 7.18 7.12 16.49
CA LEU A 315 8.24 7.12 15.48
C LEU A 315 7.70 7.37 14.07
N ALA A 316 6.44 7.01 13.81
CA ALA A 316 5.86 6.91 12.48
C ALA A 316 5.92 8.22 11.68
N ASP A 317 5.54 9.33 12.27
CA ASP A 317 5.47 10.63 11.59
C ASP A 317 6.85 11.14 11.18
N ALA A 318 7.84 11.02 12.07
CA ALA A 318 9.21 11.46 11.79
C ALA A 318 9.86 10.58 10.71
N ILE A 319 9.60 9.27 10.74
CA ILE A 319 10.09 8.34 9.71
C ILE A 319 9.43 8.66 8.36
N ALA A 320 8.11 8.83 8.33
CA ALA A 320 7.38 9.18 7.11
C ALA A 320 7.90 10.49 6.51
N LYS A 321 8.05 11.53 7.31
CA LYS A 321 8.59 12.83 6.90
C LYS A 321 10.01 12.68 6.32
N TRP A 322 10.89 11.94 7.00
CA TRP A 322 12.26 11.70 6.53
C TRP A 322 12.28 10.94 5.19
N LEU A 323 11.41 9.93 5.02
CA LEU A 323 11.26 9.22 3.75
C LEU A 323 10.78 10.13 2.64
N GLU A 324 9.89 11.09 2.94
CA GLU A 324 9.42 12.11 2.00
C GLU A 324 10.54 13.05 1.56
N GLU A 325 11.29 13.58 2.51
CA GLU A 325 12.38 14.55 2.26
C GLU A 325 13.55 13.88 1.51
N THR A 326 13.83 12.60 1.76
CA THR A 326 14.97 11.86 1.21
C THR A 326 14.60 10.85 0.14
N GLY A 327 13.32 10.69 -0.15
CA GLY A 327 12.78 9.78 -1.15
C GLY A 327 13.26 10.09 -2.56
N ARG A 328 13.09 9.13 -3.45
CA ARG A 328 13.57 9.17 -4.83
C ARG A 328 13.13 10.46 -5.52
N ARG A 329 14.10 11.24 -5.96
CA ARG A 329 13.93 12.22 -7.02
C ARG A 329 13.77 11.52 -8.35
#